data_2a274c404e8e01a6f9ee5011680bfdbd
#
_entry.id   2a274c404e8e01a6f9ee5011680bfdbd
#
_cell.length_a   1.000
_cell.length_b   1.000
_cell.length_c   1.000
_cell.angle_alpha   90.00
_cell.angle_beta   90.00
_cell.angle_gamma   90.00
#
_symmetry.space_group_name_H-M   'P 1'
#
loop_
_entity.id
_entity.type
_entity.pdbx_description
1 polymer ?
#
loop_
_entity_poly.entity_id
_entity_poly.type
_entity_poly.pdbx_seq_one_letter_code
_entity_poly.pdbx_strand_id
1 'polypeptide(L)'
;RLKPFCEKELGIKFTILHADKTYDDVFHHVITRGPHKGEVRGFAWAGMCAVNRDCKIPPVRKYNAALSPDTVSYVGIAQDEPKRLARLDGITKVSLLAKYGMTEADAYKLCQEHGLLSPIYAHCRRNGCWFCPNASDSELLHMVTKHPDMFDRLIEWENEDNIFHRRMTRRETPSEVKARLLSKSQTGFSSPKSK
;
A
#
# COMPACT_ATOMS: atom_id res chain seq x y z
N ARG A 1 -0.23 -12.25 -14.35
CA ARG A 1 -1.35 -11.92 -15.23
C ARG A 1 -1.11 -10.60 -15.98
N LEU A 2 -0.86 -9.48 -15.31
CA LEU A 2 -0.74 -8.16 -15.92
C LEU A 2 0.41 -8.07 -16.94
N LYS A 3 1.62 -8.56 -16.61
CA LYS A 3 2.77 -8.49 -17.51
C LYS A 3 2.52 -9.21 -18.86
N PRO A 4 2.06 -10.47 -18.89
CA PRO A 4 1.75 -11.13 -20.15
C PRO A 4 0.65 -10.40 -20.95
N PHE A 5 -0.35 -9.86 -20.29
CA PHE A 5 -1.41 -9.07 -20.94
C PHE A 5 -0.83 -7.81 -21.61
N CYS A 6 -0.06 -7.01 -20.88
CA CYS A 6 0.54 -5.80 -21.44
C CYS A 6 1.47 -6.11 -22.64
N GLU A 7 2.32 -7.12 -22.50
CA GLU A 7 3.34 -7.41 -23.53
C GLU A 7 2.76 -8.15 -24.75
N LYS A 8 1.85 -9.11 -24.54
CA LYS A 8 1.34 -9.94 -25.64
C LYS A 8 0.09 -9.36 -26.31
N GLU A 9 -0.87 -8.83 -25.51
CA GLU A 9 -2.14 -8.33 -26.05
C GLU A 9 -2.07 -6.87 -26.46
N LEU A 10 -1.28 -6.04 -25.73
CA LEU A 10 -1.22 -4.61 -25.98
C LEU A 10 0.08 -4.16 -26.65
N GLY A 11 1.10 -5.04 -26.78
CA GLY A 11 2.41 -4.67 -27.29
C GLY A 11 3.17 -3.64 -26.44
N ILE A 12 2.79 -3.50 -25.16
CA ILE A 12 3.33 -2.50 -24.23
C ILE A 12 4.41 -3.15 -23.38
N LYS A 13 5.61 -2.56 -23.36
CA LYS A 13 6.70 -3.00 -22.49
C LYS A 13 6.31 -2.87 -21.01
N PHE A 14 6.41 -3.96 -20.28
CA PHE A 14 6.17 -4.00 -18.83
C PHE A 14 7.50 -3.99 -18.07
N THR A 15 7.78 -2.92 -17.33
CA THR A 15 9.00 -2.77 -16.54
C THR A 15 8.70 -2.96 -15.05
N ILE A 16 9.45 -3.85 -14.41
CA ILE A 16 9.38 -4.05 -12.94
C ILE A 16 10.54 -3.29 -12.32
N LEU A 17 10.23 -2.41 -11.39
CA LEU A 17 11.22 -1.67 -10.63
C LEU A 17 11.36 -2.29 -9.24
N HIS A 18 12.60 -2.49 -8.80
CA HIS A 18 12.91 -3.00 -7.47
C HIS A 18 13.50 -1.90 -6.61
N ALA A 19 13.16 -1.91 -5.33
CA ALA A 19 13.78 -1.03 -4.35
C ALA A 19 15.12 -1.61 -3.88
N ASP A 20 16.05 -0.73 -3.52
CA ASP A 20 17.32 -1.11 -2.89
C ASP A 20 17.11 -1.45 -1.40
N LYS A 21 15.97 -1.08 -0.83
CA LYS A 21 15.59 -1.32 0.56
C LYS A 21 14.31 -2.13 0.65
N THR A 22 14.27 -3.02 1.63
CA THR A 22 13.09 -3.80 2.02
C THR A 22 12.30 -3.08 3.10
N TYR A 23 11.14 -3.62 3.50
CA TYR A 23 10.42 -3.13 4.68
C TYR A 23 11.19 -3.38 5.97
N ASP A 24 11.89 -4.52 6.03
CA ASP A 24 12.77 -4.88 7.13
C ASP A 24 13.84 -3.80 7.37
N ASP A 25 14.54 -3.37 6.31
CA ASP A 25 15.53 -2.27 6.38
C ASP A 25 14.90 -0.94 6.83
N VAL A 26 13.64 -0.70 6.48
CA VAL A 26 12.93 0.52 6.89
C VAL A 26 12.52 0.45 8.35
N PHE A 27 12.05 -0.69 8.82
CA PHE A 27 11.67 -0.93 10.20
C PHE A 27 12.89 -0.82 11.13
N HIS A 28 13.96 -1.55 10.83
CA HIS A 28 15.19 -1.62 11.63
C HIS A 28 16.16 -0.44 11.42
N HIS A 29 15.72 0.60 10.71
CA HIS A 29 16.55 1.79 10.53
C HIS A 29 16.84 2.47 11.85
N VAL A 30 18.12 2.57 12.23
CA VAL A 30 18.56 3.31 13.42
C VAL A 30 18.42 4.81 13.18
N ILE A 31 17.73 5.50 14.06
CA ILE A 31 17.51 6.95 13.99
C ILE A 31 18.83 7.67 14.27
N THR A 32 19.26 8.52 13.34
CA THR A 32 20.58 9.16 13.40
C THR A 32 20.57 10.58 13.98
N ARG A 33 19.39 11.18 14.15
CA ARG A 33 19.23 12.57 14.60
C ARG A 33 17.98 12.75 15.48
N GLY A 34 17.98 13.81 16.27
CA GLY A 34 16.86 14.19 17.15
C GLY A 34 16.86 13.46 18.50
N PRO A 35 15.76 13.61 19.27
CA PRO A 35 15.67 13.08 20.64
C PRO A 35 15.68 11.54 20.71
N HIS A 36 15.34 10.87 19.63
CA HIS A 36 15.31 9.40 19.51
C HIS A 36 16.54 8.82 18.79
N LYS A 37 17.65 9.57 18.75
CA LYS A 37 18.91 9.10 18.15
C LYS A 37 19.39 7.82 18.83
N GLY A 38 19.70 6.80 18.03
CA GLY A 38 20.15 5.50 18.50
C GLY A 38 19.03 4.48 18.67
N GLU A 39 17.76 4.91 18.66
CA GLU A 39 16.61 4.00 18.68
C GLU A 39 16.32 3.45 17.29
N VAL A 40 15.70 2.27 17.23
CA VAL A 40 15.19 1.67 15.98
C VAL A 40 13.85 2.32 15.62
N ARG A 41 13.67 2.68 14.35
CA ARG A 41 12.48 3.41 13.88
C ARG A 41 11.17 2.73 14.23
N GLY A 42 11.05 1.42 13.96
CA GLY A 42 9.82 0.65 14.13
C GLY A 42 8.81 0.85 12.99
N PHE A 43 7.52 0.71 13.31
CA PHE A 43 6.43 0.74 12.33
C PHE A 43 6.28 2.07 11.60
N ALA A 44 5.79 2.00 10.37
CA ALA A 44 5.51 3.20 9.56
C ALA A 44 4.30 3.99 10.13
N TRP A 45 4.38 5.31 10.06
CA TRP A 45 3.30 6.19 10.52
C TRP A 45 2.21 6.33 9.46
N ALA A 46 0.97 6.34 9.91
CA ALA A 46 -0.16 6.69 9.07
C ALA A 46 -0.03 8.14 8.55
N GLY A 47 -0.03 8.31 7.24
CA GLY A 47 0.13 9.63 6.59
C GLY A 47 1.56 9.95 6.16
N MET A 48 2.60 9.55 6.91
CA MET A 48 4.02 9.72 6.55
C MET A 48 4.72 8.37 6.41
N CYS A 49 4.33 7.62 5.38
CA CYS A 49 4.82 6.26 5.18
C CYS A 49 6.30 6.25 4.75
N ALA A 50 7.19 5.83 5.64
CA ALA A 50 8.61 5.67 5.36
C ALA A 50 8.87 4.65 4.25
N VAL A 51 8.06 3.58 4.15
CA VAL A 51 8.16 2.60 3.07
C VAL A 51 7.87 3.23 1.70
N ASN A 52 6.89 4.12 1.62
CA ASN A 52 6.63 4.84 0.36
C ASN A 52 7.82 5.73 -0.02
N ARG A 53 8.38 6.45 0.95
CA ARG A 53 9.52 7.36 0.75
C ARG A 53 10.80 6.61 0.39
N ASP A 54 11.11 5.51 1.08
CA ASP A 54 12.42 4.86 1.04
C ASP A 54 12.46 3.66 0.06
N CYS A 55 11.30 3.01 -0.20
CA CYS A 55 11.24 1.83 -1.07
C CYS A 55 10.54 2.09 -2.41
N LYS A 56 9.43 2.88 -2.43
CA LYS A 56 8.64 3.02 -3.67
C LYS A 56 9.06 4.21 -4.53
N ILE A 57 9.30 5.37 -3.92
CA ILE A 57 9.65 6.60 -4.65
C ILE A 57 11.03 6.54 -5.31
N PRO A 58 12.11 6.07 -4.65
CA PRO A 58 13.46 6.13 -5.22
C PRO A 58 13.60 5.39 -6.56
N PRO A 59 13.18 4.12 -6.71
CA PRO A 59 13.32 3.42 -7.99
C PRO A 59 12.49 4.07 -9.10
N VAL A 60 11.30 4.62 -8.79
CA VAL A 60 10.49 5.34 -9.78
C VAL A 60 11.18 6.64 -10.20
N ARG A 61 11.75 7.40 -9.27
CA ARG A 61 12.52 8.62 -9.60
C ARG A 61 13.73 8.32 -10.47
N LYS A 62 14.50 7.29 -10.11
CA LYS A 62 15.67 6.84 -10.89
C LYS A 62 15.28 6.45 -12.31
N TYR A 63 14.19 5.69 -12.45
CA TYR A 63 13.67 5.30 -13.76
C TYR A 63 13.23 6.51 -14.58
N ASN A 64 12.42 7.40 -13.99
CA ASN A 64 11.93 8.59 -14.68
C ASN A 64 13.06 9.55 -15.10
N ALA A 65 14.11 9.69 -14.28
CA ALA A 65 15.25 10.53 -14.60
C ALA A 65 16.06 10.05 -15.82
N ALA A 66 15.92 8.75 -16.19
CA ALA A 66 16.55 8.19 -17.38
C ALA A 66 15.68 8.27 -18.64
N LEU A 67 14.44 8.78 -18.52
CA LEU A 67 13.55 8.97 -19.66
C LEU A 67 13.79 10.32 -20.34
N SER A 68 13.31 10.45 -21.58
CA SER A 68 13.32 11.75 -22.30
C SER A 68 12.56 12.81 -21.52
N PRO A 69 13.02 14.09 -21.53
CA PRO A 69 12.29 15.22 -20.94
C PRO A 69 10.84 15.38 -21.45
N ASP A 70 10.59 14.96 -22.69
CA ASP A 70 9.28 15.03 -23.34
C ASP A 70 8.35 13.87 -22.95
N THR A 71 8.76 13.02 -22.00
CA THR A 71 7.96 11.86 -21.57
C THR A 71 6.75 12.30 -20.77
N VAL A 72 5.56 11.87 -21.21
CA VAL A 72 4.31 12.05 -20.47
C VAL A 72 4.04 10.82 -19.60
N SER A 73 3.81 11.04 -18.32
CA SER A 73 3.46 10.00 -17.34
C SER A 73 1.95 9.87 -17.19
N TYR A 74 1.39 8.74 -17.58
CA TYR A 74 0.00 8.42 -17.30
C TYR A 74 -0.16 7.81 -15.90
N VAL A 75 -0.96 8.46 -15.05
CA VAL A 75 -1.16 8.05 -13.66
C VAL A 75 -2.56 7.48 -13.50
N GLY A 76 -2.68 6.30 -12.90
CA GLY A 76 -3.97 5.64 -12.63
C GLY A 76 -4.70 6.30 -11.46
N ILE A 77 -5.31 7.45 -11.67
CA ILE A 77 -6.17 8.16 -10.72
C ILE A 77 -7.53 8.30 -11.37
N ALA A 78 -8.58 7.84 -10.70
CA ALA A 78 -9.94 7.88 -11.24
C ALA A 78 -10.56 9.28 -11.16
N GLN A 79 -11.63 9.52 -11.91
CA GLN A 79 -12.33 10.80 -11.96
C GLN A 79 -12.91 11.22 -10.59
N ASP A 80 -13.34 10.27 -9.79
CA ASP A 80 -13.92 10.46 -8.47
C ASP A 80 -12.89 10.63 -7.35
N GLU A 81 -11.60 10.87 -7.70
CA GLU A 81 -10.51 11.16 -6.76
C GLU A 81 -9.97 12.62 -6.89
N PRO A 82 -10.79 13.67 -6.72
CA PRO A 82 -10.43 15.05 -7.06
C PRO A 82 -9.20 15.57 -6.30
N LYS A 83 -9.02 15.16 -5.02
CA LYS A 83 -7.84 15.55 -4.21
C LYS A 83 -6.53 14.96 -4.73
N ARG A 84 -6.58 13.84 -5.43
CA ARG A 84 -5.41 13.22 -6.06
C ARG A 84 -5.16 13.82 -7.43
N LEU A 85 -6.23 14.06 -8.20
CA LEU A 85 -6.17 14.70 -9.51
C LEU A 85 -5.57 16.11 -9.43
N ALA A 86 -5.91 16.89 -8.41
CA ALA A 86 -5.36 18.23 -8.19
C ALA A 86 -3.83 18.27 -7.98
N ARG A 87 -3.17 17.12 -7.83
CA ARG A 87 -1.70 17.01 -7.74
C ARG A 87 -1.02 16.75 -9.08
N LEU A 88 -1.79 16.54 -10.13
CA LEU A 88 -1.27 16.38 -11.48
C LEU A 88 -1.13 17.77 -12.13
N ASP A 89 -0.08 17.95 -12.93
CA ASP A 89 0.13 19.21 -13.67
C ASP A 89 -0.71 19.30 -14.96
N GLY A 90 -1.31 18.18 -15.37
CA GLY A 90 -2.12 18.11 -16.58
C GLY A 90 -1.32 18.15 -17.90
N ILE A 91 -0.01 18.20 -17.84
CA ILE A 91 0.91 18.31 -19.00
C ILE A 91 1.83 17.10 -19.04
N THR A 92 2.73 16.96 -18.05
CA THR A 92 3.69 15.86 -17.95
C THR A 92 3.16 14.70 -17.13
N LYS A 93 2.15 14.95 -16.28
CA LYS A 93 1.44 13.95 -15.47
C LYS A 93 -0.06 14.09 -15.70
N VAL A 94 -0.65 13.14 -16.39
CA VAL A 94 -2.07 13.13 -16.74
C VAL A 94 -2.75 11.83 -16.32
N SER A 95 -4.04 11.90 -16.04
CA SER A 95 -4.85 10.70 -15.83
C SER A 95 -5.73 10.43 -17.05
N LEU A 96 -5.55 9.26 -17.68
CA LEU A 96 -6.44 8.79 -18.73
C LEU A 96 -7.82 8.44 -18.18
N LEU A 97 -7.92 7.87 -16.98
CA LEU A 97 -9.21 7.56 -16.34
C LEU A 97 -10.04 8.83 -16.19
N ALA A 98 -9.48 9.90 -15.64
CA ALA A 98 -10.17 11.17 -15.51
C ALA A 98 -10.49 11.81 -16.86
N LYS A 99 -9.56 11.73 -17.84
CA LYS A 99 -9.78 12.25 -19.20
C LYS A 99 -10.98 11.59 -19.90
N TYR A 100 -11.20 10.32 -19.65
CA TYR A 100 -12.31 9.56 -20.24
C TYR A 100 -13.51 9.41 -19.27
N GLY A 101 -13.55 10.16 -18.19
CA GLY A 101 -14.67 10.17 -17.27
C GLY A 101 -14.85 8.88 -16.45
N MET A 102 -13.79 8.07 -16.32
CA MET A 102 -13.86 6.78 -15.64
C MET A 102 -13.65 6.92 -14.13
N THR A 103 -14.58 6.31 -13.37
CA THR A 103 -14.52 6.21 -11.91
C THR A 103 -13.68 5.01 -11.44
N GLU A 104 -13.41 4.90 -10.14
CA GLU A 104 -12.80 3.68 -9.56
C GLU A 104 -13.65 2.43 -9.85
N ALA A 105 -14.97 2.56 -9.80
CA ALA A 105 -15.90 1.46 -10.10
C ALA A 105 -15.80 0.99 -11.55
N ASP A 106 -15.68 1.92 -12.51
CA ASP A 106 -15.48 1.61 -13.92
C ASP A 106 -14.14 0.92 -14.16
N ALA A 107 -13.08 1.40 -13.55
CA ALA A 107 -11.76 0.78 -13.63
C ALA A 107 -11.75 -0.65 -13.03
N TYR A 108 -12.46 -0.85 -11.91
CA TYR A 108 -12.65 -2.18 -11.30
C TYR A 108 -13.35 -3.13 -12.26
N LYS A 109 -14.48 -2.70 -12.83
CA LYS A 109 -15.27 -3.48 -13.78
C LYS A 109 -14.44 -3.85 -15.02
N LEU A 110 -13.73 -2.91 -15.59
CA LEU A 110 -12.83 -3.12 -16.72
C LEU A 110 -11.76 -4.19 -16.41
N CYS A 111 -11.12 -4.11 -15.24
CA CYS A 111 -10.16 -5.11 -14.80
C CYS A 111 -10.81 -6.50 -14.62
N GLN A 112 -12.04 -6.55 -14.15
CA GLN A 112 -12.80 -7.80 -13.98
C GLN A 112 -13.14 -8.43 -15.34
N GLU A 113 -13.61 -7.66 -16.29
CA GLU A 113 -13.96 -8.10 -17.66
C GLU A 113 -12.76 -8.71 -18.39
N HIS A 114 -11.57 -8.16 -18.16
CA HIS A 114 -10.32 -8.66 -18.76
C HIS A 114 -9.59 -9.70 -17.89
N GLY A 115 -10.18 -10.17 -16.78
CA GLY A 115 -9.54 -11.14 -15.88
C GLY A 115 -8.26 -10.63 -15.21
N LEU A 116 -8.08 -9.32 -15.14
CA LEU A 116 -6.89 -8.64 -14.57
C LEU A 116 -7.09 -8.19 -13.13
N LEU A 117 -8.29 -8.34 -12.58
CA LEU A 117 -8.57 -7.96 -11.21
C LEU A 117 -7.66 -8.73 -10.23
N SER A 118 -7.02 -8.01 -9.31
CA SER A 118 -6.18 -8.64 -8.30
C SER A 118 -7.02 -9.50 -7.36
N PRO A 119 -6.57 -10.75 -7.03
CA PRO A 119 -7.29 -11.62 -6.10
C PRO A 119 -7.52 -11.00 -4.70
N ILE A 120 -6.72 -10.02 -4.31
CA ILE A 120 -6.84 -9.34 -3.02
C ILE A 120 -8.21 -8.65 -2.87
N TYR A 121 -8.84 -8.21 -3.97
CA TYR A 121 -10.14 -7.55 -3.94
C TYR A 121 -11.31 -8.48 -3.58
N ALA A 122 -11.09 -9.81 -3.53
CA ALA A 122 -12.06 -10.74 -2.95
C ALA A 122 -12.20 -10.58 -1.43
N HIS A 123 -11.21 -9.99 -0.77
CA HIS A 123 -11.13 -9.92 0.70
C HIS A 123 -10.85 -8.51 1.23
N CYS A 124 -10.26 -7.64 0.40
CA CYS A 124 -9.83 -6.31 0.77
C CYS A 124 -10.41 -5.26 -0.18
N ARG A 125 -10.81 -4.12 0.36
CA ARG A 125 -11.33 -3.00 -0.45
C ARG A 125 -10.25 -2.28 -1.24
N ARG A 126 -8.98 -2.44 -0.86
CA ARG A 126 -7.85 -1.78 -1.50
C ARG A 126 -6.63 -2.69 -1.53
N ASN A 127 -5.75 -2.46 -2.48
CA ASN A 127 -4.47 -3.13 -2.55
C ASN A 127 -3.43 -2.36 -1.71
N GLY A 128 -3.22 -2.78 -0.47
CA GLY A 128 -2.24 -2.21 0.46
C GLY A 128 -1.06 -3.14 0.73
N CYS A 129 -0.04 -2.63 1.44
CA CYS A 129 0.99 -3.47 2.02
C CYS A 129 0.39 -4.27 3.19
N TRP A 130 0.84 -5.49 3.43
CA TRP A 130 0.36 -6.33 4.53
C TRP A 130 0.61 -5.73 5.94
N PHE A 131 1.57 -4.84 6.06
CA PHE A 131 1.92 -4.07 7.26
C PHE A 131 1.41 -2.63 7.23
N CYS A 132 0.40 -2.30 6.42
CA CYS A 132 -0.01 -0.92 6.19
C CYS A 132 -0.71 -0.31 7.42
N PRO A 133 -0.25 0.83 7.95
CA PRO A 133 -0.87 1.49 9.12
C PRO A 133 -2.28 2.05 8.83
N ASN A 134 -2.68 2.08 7.56
CA ASN A 134 -4.01 2.50 7.14
C ASN A 134 -4.90 1.30 6.72
N ALA A 135 -4.53 0.06 7.08
CA ALA A 135 -5.37 -1.10 6.84
C ALA A 135 -6.68 -1.00 7.65
N SER A 136 -7.78 -1.44 7.04
CA SER A 136 -9.08 -1.53 7.72
C SER A 136 -9.14 -2.74 8.65
N ASP A 137 -10.08 -2.74 9.60
CA ASP A 137 -10.29 -3.87 10.50
C ASP A 137 -10.57 -5.19 9.74
N SER A 138 -11.27 -5.13 8.61
CA SER A 138 -11.53 -6.31 7.77
C SER A 138 -10.25 -6.85 7.11
N GLU A 139 -9.38 -5.97 6.62
CA GLU A 139 -8.07 -6.35 6.06
C GLU A 139 -7.16 -6.96 7.14
N LEU A 140 -7.12 -6.35 8.32
CA LEU A 140 -6.34 -6.85 9.45
C LEU A 140 -6.87 -8.18 9.98
N LEU A 141 -8.20 -8.34 10.07
CA LEU A 141 -8.81 -9.61 10.47
C LEU A 141 -8.50 -10.71 9.46
N HIS A 142 -8.54 -10.42 8.16
CA HIS A 142 -8.13 -11.36 7.12
C HIS A 142 -6.67 -11.79 7.31
N MET A 143 -5.77 -10.84 7.59
CA MET A 143 -4.37 -11.14 7.89
C MET A 143 -4.22 -12.04 9.13
N VAL A 144 -4.84 -11.68 10.25
CA VAL A 144 -4.79 -12.45 11.50
C VAL A 144 -5.29 -13.89 11.33
N THR A 145 -6.33 -14.08 10.48
CA THR A 145 -7.00 -15.39 10.35
C THR A 145 -6.45 -16.24 9.21
N LYS A 146 -5.98 -15.66 8.12
CA LYS A 146 -5.54 -16.38 6.92
C LYS A 146 -4.03 -16.38 6.70
N HIS A 147 -3.33 -15.44 7.34
CA HIS A 147 -1.88 -15.31 7.26
C HIS A 147 -1.29 -15.06 8.68
N PRO A 148 -1.58 -15.94 9.66
CA PRO A 148 -1.17 -15.73 11.04
C PRO A 148 0.35 -15.61 11.19
N ASP A 149 1.12 -16.39 10.43
CA ASP A 149 2.58 -16.34 10.38
C ASP A 149 3.11 -14.95 10.04
N MET A 150 2.53 -14.29 9.05
CA MET A 150 2.89 -12.92 8.67
C MET A 150 2.49 -11.90 9.75
N PHE A 151 1.35 -12.11 10.40
CA PHE A 151 0.90 -11.20 11.46
C PHE A 151 1.73 -11.38 12.74
N ASP A 152 2.09 -12.62 13.08
CA ASP A 152 2.92 -12.95 14.24
C ASP A 152 4.33 -12.37 14.09
N ARG A 153 4.88 -12.31 12.89
CA ARG A 153 6.13 -11.58 12.62
C ARG A 153 6.05 -10.09 13.00
N LEU A 154 4.90 -9.43 12.81
CA LEU A 154 4.72 -8.06 13.28
C LEU A 154 4.72 -7.96 14.81
N ILE A 155 4.19 -8.97 15.49
CA ILE A 155 4.23 -9.08 16.96
C ILE A 155 5.66 -9.34 17.46
N GLU A 156 6.42 -10.17 16.76
CA GLU A 156 7.85 -10.36 17.06
C GLU A 156 8.60 -9.03 16.98
N TRP A 157 8.43 -8.29 15.91
CA TRP A 157 9.05 -6.96 15.74
C TRP A 157 8.57 -5.93 16.78
N GLU A 158 7.30 -5.95 17.18
CA GLU A 158 6.78 -5.12 18.27
C GLU A 158 7.58 -5.34 19.57
N ASN A 159 7.99 -6.57 19.85
CA ASN A 159 8.66 -6.96 21.08
C ASN A 159 10.19 -6.85 21.04
N GLU A 160 10.77 -6.44 19.92
CA GLU A 160 12.22 -6.18 19.85
C GLU A 160 12.63 -5.01 20.74
N ASP A 161 13.88 -5.03 21.19
CA ASP A 161 14.44 -3.98 22.03
C ASP A 161 14.61 -2.67 21.23
N ASN A 162 14.58 -1.56 21.98
CA ASN A 162 14.94 -0.23 21.49
C ASN A 162 14.07 0.28 20.30
N ILE A 163 12.84 -0.21 20.14
CA ILE A 163 11.90 0.25 19.11
C ILE A 163 11.25 1.56 19.53
N PHE A 164 11.42 2.61 18.73
CA PHE A 164 10.79 3.91 18.95
C PHE A 164 9.28 3.88 18.71
N HIS A 165 8.84 3.35 17.55
CA HIS A 165 7.42 3.37 17.19
C HIS A 165 6.85 1.96 17.08
N ARG A 166 6.20 1.49 18.15
CA ARG A 166 5.63 0.14 18.27
C ARG A 166 4.22 -0.02 17.70
N ARG A 167 3.51 1.06 17.35
CA ARG A 167 2.14 1.01 16.85
C ARG A 167 2.12 0.73 15.36
N MET A 168 1.40 -0.32 14.95
CA MET A 168 1.17 -0.60 13.53
C MET A 168 0.00 0.20 12.95
N THR A 169 -0.95 0.61 13.79
CA THR A 169 -2.04 1.53 13.41
C THR A 169 -1.84 2.89 14.07
N ARG A 170 -2.77 3.82 13.89
CA ARG A 170 -2.68 5.12 14.57
C ARG A 170 -2.73 5.00 16.10
N ARG A 171 -3.31 3.94 16.63
CA ARG A 171 -3.62 3.81 18.06
C ARG A 171 -3.05 2.55 18.70
N GLU A 172 -2.86 1.48 17.96
CA GLU A 172 -2.65 0.13 18.47
C GLU A 172 -1.37 -0.49 17.95
N THR A 173 -0.76 -1.28 18.79
CA THR A 173 0.32 -2.21 18.44
C THR A 173 -0.25 -3.46 17.74
N PRO A 174 0.57 -4.29 17.09
CA PRO A 174 0.14 -5.56 16.50
C PRO A 174 -0.57 -6.48 17.50
N SER A 175 -0.04 -6.63 18.70
CA SER A 175 -0.64 -7.48 19.76
C SER A 175 -2.03 -6.98 20.17
N GLU A 176 -2.20 -5.66 20.37
CA GLU A 176 -3.48 -5.05 20.70
C GLU A 176 -4.51 -5.22 19.57
N VAL A 177 -4.08 -5.04 18.32
CA VAL A 177 -4.92 -5.27 17.13
C VAL A 177 -5.40 -6.70 17.08
N LYS A 178 -4.49 -7.68 17.24
CA LYS A 178 -4.84 -9.11 17.22
C LYS A 178 -5.85 -9.45 18.30
N ALA A 179 -5.61 -9.03 19.54
CA ALA A 179 -6.50 -9.27 20.67
C ALA A 179 -7.90 -8.68 20.43
N ARG A 180 -7.99 -7.42 19.99
CA ARG A 180 -9.25 -6.74 19.69
C ARG A 180 -10.04 -7.42 18.58
N LEU A 181 -9.38 -7.82 17.49
CA LEU A 181 -10.07 -8.42 16.35
C LEU A 181 -10.58 -9.82 16.65
N LEU A 182 -9.81 -10.62 17.39
CA LEU A 182 -10.24 -11.97 17.79
C LEU A 182 -11.39 -11.93 18.79
N SER A 183 -11.37 -10.99 19.76
CA SER A 183 -12.48 -10.82 20.70
C SER A 183 -13.79 -10.43 19.98
N LYS A 184 -13.73 -9.53 19.00
CA LYS A 184 -14.90 -9.16 18.19
C LYS A 184 -15.43 -10.31 17.34
N SER A 185 -14.57 -11.18 16.82
CA SER A 185 -14.99 -12.34 16.02
C SER A 185 -15.74 -13.38 16.85
N GLN A 186 -15.41 -13.52 18.14
CA GLN A 186 -16.09 -14.43 19.07
C GLN A 186 -17.47 -13.91 19.53
N THR A 187 -17.68 -12.61 19.53
CA THR A 187 -18.95 -11.96 19.96
C THR A 187 -19.97 -11.76 18.83
N GLY A 188 -19.71 -12.32 17.63
CA GLY A 188 -20.64 -12.26 16.48
C GLY A 188 -20.56 -10.91 15.74
N PHE A 189 -19.69 -10.84 14.75
CA PHE A 189 -19.56 -9.69 13.85
C PHE A 189 -20.77 -9.64 12.90
N SER A 190 -21.78 -8.85 13.21
CA SER A 190 -22.78 -8.43 12.23
C SER A 190 -22.10 -7.48 11.25
N SER A 191 -21.92 -7.91 10.00
CA SER A 191 -21.36 -7.11 8.92
C SER A 191 -22.08 -5.75 8.82
N PRO A 192 -21.35 -4.62 8.69
CA PRO A 192 -21.99 -3.35 8.38
C PRO A 192 -22.62 -3.46 6.98
N LYS A 193 -23.94 -3.16 6.93
CA LYS A 193 -24.72 -3.08 5.70
C LYS A 193 -24.00 -2.16 4.71
N SER A 194 -23.80 -2.65 3.50
CA SER A 194 -23.38 -1.86 2.33
C SER A 194 -24.33 -0.67 2.15
N LYS A 195 -23.76 0.51 2.15
CA LYS A 195 -24.42 1.70 1.60
C LYS A 195 -23.79 2.01 0.26
#